data_41a5a4ce0e3a9500f8a9cb485ed2c335
#
_entry.id   41a5a4ce0e3a9500f8a9cb485ed2c335
#
_cell.length_a   1.000
_cell.length_b   1.000
_cell.length_c   1.000
_cell.angle_alpha   90.00
_cell.angle_beta   90.00
_cell.angle_gamma   90.00
#
_symmetry.space_group_name_H-M   'P 1'
#
loop_
_entity.id
_entity.type
_entity.pdbx_description
1 polymer ?
#
loop_
_entity_poly.entity_id
_entity_poly.type
_entity_poly.pdbx_seq_one_letter_code
_entity_poly.pdbx_strand_id
1 'polypeptide(L)'
;VKKRTAIISGVVAILGISVAGALAWMNRAEAFNDRDVSFASNMVPHHVGALEMAEVILAKEGIPAEVQELAARIEATQQPEINQMNAWLKEWDAPSMAGGHGGHSMMMSGMMSETDMMALEDAQGVEAARLFLEGMIVHHKGAVEMAQVEVDGGKYPEAVALARAIIEQQTIEIAEMERLLANL
;
A
#
# COMPACT_ATOMS: atom_id res chain seq x y z
N VAL A 1 -7.75 4.51 -62.21
CA VAL A 1 -8.77 4.52 -61.19
C VAL A 1 -8.42 3.70 -59.94
N LYS A 2 -7.52 2.67 -60.03
CA LYS A 2 -7.17 1.75 -58.91
C LYS A 2 -6.24 2.32 -57.81
N LYS A 3 -5.55 3.45 -58.04
CA LYS A 3 -4.60 4.01 -57.06
C LYS A 3 -5.21 4.96 -56.02
N ARG A 4 -6.40 5.48 -56.25
CA ARG A 4 -7.06 6.41 -55.29
C ARG A 4 -7.80 5.71 -54.14
N THR A 5 -8.28 4.49 -54.35
CA THR A 5 -9.05 3.74 -53.35
C THR A 5 -8.18 3.20 -52.21
N ALA A 6 -6.89 2.85 -52.48
CA ALA A 6 -5.97 2.32 -51.47
C ALA A 6 -5.52 3.38 -50.44
N ILE A 7 -5.42 4.67 -50.84
CA ILE A 7 -5.02 5.75 -49.97
C ILE A 7 -6.14 6.12 -48.98
N ILE A 8 -7.39 6.09 -49.41
CA ILE A 8 -8.56 6.40 -48.56
C ILE A 8 -8.73 5.33 -47.49
N SER A 9 -8.54 4.03 -47.85
CA SER A 9 -8.65 2.93 -46.88
C SER A 9 -7.56 2.97 -45.81
N GLY A 10 -6.34 3.38 -46.18
CA GLY A 10 -5.24 3.52 -45.22
C GLY A 10 -5.45 4.66 -44.22
N VAL A 11 -5.94 5.82 -44.70
CA VAL A 11 -6.24 6.98 -43.84
C VAL A 11 -7.41 6.71 -42.88
N VAL A 12 -8.45 6.03 -43.33
CA VAL A 12 -9.56 5.66 -42.46
C VAL A 12 -9.13 4.65 -41.36
N ALA A 13 -8.27 3.70 -41.71
CA ALA A 13 -7.75 2.73 -40.73
C ALA A 13 -6.86 3.38 -39.68
N ILE A 14 -5.99 4.33 -40.05
CA ILE A 14 -5.11 5.06 -39.13
C ILE A 14 -5.93 5.99 -38.23
N LEU A 15 -6.93 6.70 -38.78
CA LEU A 15 -7.83 7.54 -37.99
C LEU A 15 -8.70 6.72 -37.02
N GLY A 16 -9.17 5.55 -37.44
CA GLY A 16 -9.95 4.64 -36.60
C GLY A 16 -9.16 4.10 -35.42
N ILE A 17 -7.89 3.73 -35.61
CA ILE A 17 -6.98 3.28 -34.54
C ILE A 17 -6.67 4.43 -33.58
N SER A 18 -6.46 5.65 -34.09
CA SER A 18 -6.19 6.83 -33.27
C SER A 18 -7.40 7.23 -32.41
N VAL A 19 -8.60 7.16 -32.95
CA VAL A 19 -9.84 7.47 -32.21
C VAL A 19 -10.14 6.40 -31.17
N ALA A 20 -9.98 5.11 -31.51
CA ALA A 20 -10.17 4.02 -30.55
C ALA A 20 -9.14 4.07 -29.41
N GLY A 21 -7.89 4.40 -29.71
CA GLY A 21 -6.84 4.61 -28.73
C GLY A 21 -7.12 5.80 -27.82
N ALA A 22 -7.58 6.93 -28.38
CA ALA A 22 -7.94 8.12 -27.64
C ALA A 22 -9.17 7.88 -26.73
N LEU A 23 -10.18 7.17 -27.21
CA LEU A 23 -11.36 6.80 -26.42
C LEU A 23 -11.01 5.81 -25.30
N ALA A 24 -10.15 4.84 -25.56
CA ALA A 24 -9.66 3.91 -24.55
C ALA A 24 -8.83 4.64 -23.46
N TRP A 25 -7.99 5.60 -23.88
CA TRP A 25 -7.21 6.43 -22.97
C TRP A 25 -8.11 7.37 -22.14
N MET A 26 -9.10 8.03 -22.77
CA MET A 26 -10.07 8.89 -22.07
C MET A 26 -10.91 8.09 -21.05
N ASN A 27 -11.36 6.89 -21.43
CA ASN A 27 -12.14 6.02 -20.53
C ASN A 27 -11.28 5.53 -19.34
N ARG A 28 -9.98 5.35 -19.55
CA ARG A 28 -9.02 4.97 -18.52
C ARG A 28 -8.76 6.12 -17.55
N ALA A 29 -8.62 7.35 -18.04
CA ALA A 29 -8.47 8.56 -17.22
C ALA A 29 -9.76 8.89 -16.44
N GLU A 30 -10.93 8.36 -16.84
CA GLU A 30 -12.18 8.47 -16.11
C GLU A 30 -12.35 7.41 -15.01
N ALA A 31 -11.60 6.30 -15.05
CA ALA A 31 -11.76 5.18 -14.13
C ALA A 31 -11.11 5.42 -12.77
N PHE A 32 -10.01 6.18 -12.69
CA PHE A 32 -9.27 6.50 -11.48
C PHE A 32 -8.77 7.95 -11.51
N ASN A 33 -8.23 8.45 -10.41
CA ASN A 33 -7.67 9.80 -10.28
C ASN A 33 -6.29 9.77 -9.57
N ASP A 34 -5.69 10.95 -9.40
CA ASP A 34 -4.38 11.11 -8.75
C ASP A 34 -4.37 10.66 -7.29
N ARG A 35 -5.54 10.63 -6.61
CA ARG A 35 -5.65 10.14 -5.23
C ARG A 35 -5.54 8.64 -5.16
N ASP A 36 -6.21 7.92 -6.06
CA ASP A 36 -6.09 6.46 -6.17
C ASP A 36 -4.63 6.06 -6.42
N VAL A 37 -3.95 6.76 -7.34
CA VAL A 37 -2.52 6.54 -7.63
C VAL A 37 -1.66 6.84 -6.40
N SER A 38 -1.90 7.98 -5.74
CA SER A 38 -1.16 8.39 -4.55
C SER A 38 -1.38 7.41 -3.39
N PHE A 39 -2.62 6.97 -3.17
CA PHE A 39 -2.95 5.96 -2.16
C PHE A 39 -2.15 4.68 -2.41
N ALA A 40 -2.26 4.06 -3.58
CA ALA A 40 -1.56 2.82 -3.88
C ALA A 40 -0.03 2.98 -3.82
N SER A 41 0.52 4.07 -4.38
CA SER A 41 1.96 4.31 -4.42
C SER A 41 2.58 4.52 -3.04
N ASN A 42 1.86 5.14 -2.10
CA ASN A 42 2.35 5.39 -0.76
C ASN A 42 2.04 4.22 0.20
N MET A 43 0.88 3.58 0.06
CA MET A 43 0.49 2.47 0.94
C MET A 43 1.32 1.22 0.70
N VAL A 44 1.79 0.96 -0.53
CA VAL A 44 2.68 -0.18 -0.81
C VAL A 44 3.96 -0.14 0.03
N PRO A 45 4.82 0.89 -0.03
CA PRO A 45 6.02 0.94 0.80
C PRO A 45 5.69 1.05 2.30
N HIS A 46 4.56 1.63 2.67
CA HIS A 46 4.12 1.66 4.06
C HIS A 46 3.82 0.24 4.56
N HIS A 47 3.06 -0.57 3.85
CA HIS A 47 2.81 -1.97 4.21
C HIS A 47 4.08 -2.83 4.23
N VAL A 48 5.03 -2.59 3.31
CA VAL A 48 6.34 -3.24 3.34
C VAL A 48 7.04 -3.01 4.69
N GLY A 49 7.00 -1.78 5.23
CA GLY A 49 7.55 -1.49 6.55
C GLY A 49 6.89 -2.29 7.69
N ALA A 50 5.57 -2.53 7.62
CA ALA A 50 4.89 -3.40 8.59
C ALA A 50 5.34 -4.86 8.48
N LEU A 51 5.55 -5.36 7.25
CA LEU A 51 6.06 -6.71 7.03
C LEU A 51 7.49 -6.86 7.59
N GLU A 52 8.36 -5.87 7.39
CA GLU A 52 9.72 -5.87 7.94
C GLU A 52 9.70 -5.94 9.46
N MET A 53 8.85 -5.15 10.13
CA MET A 53 8.68 -5.21 11.59
C MET A 53 8.14 -6.58 12.05
N ALA A 54 7.16 -7.14 11.33
CA ALA A 54 6.58 -8.44 11.63
C ALA A 54 7.61 -9.57 11.46
N GLU A 55 8.40 -9.56 10.40
CA GLU A 55 9.47 -10.53 10.15
C GLU A 55 10.50 -10.53 11.31
N VAL A 56 10.92 -9.35 11.77
CA VAL A 56 11.85 -9.23 12.91
C VAL A 56 11.26 -9.89 14.17
N ILE A 57 9.99 -9.64 14.50
CA ILE A 57 9.35 -10.21 15.69
C ILE A 57 9.14 -11.72 15.56
N LEU A 58 8.74 -12.21 14.40
CA LEU A 58 8.51 -13.63 14.15
C LEU A 58 9.80 -14.47 14.21
N ALA A 59 10.94 -13.87 13.91
CA ALA A 59 12.25 -14.52 13.98
C ALA A 59 12.82 -14.62 15.40
N LYS A 60 12.22 -13.95 16.41
CA LYS A 60 12.75 -13.86 17.78
C LYS A 60 12.18 -14.94 18.70
N GLU A 61 13.01 -15.38 19.64
CA GLU A 61 12.59 -16.25 20.75
C GLU A 61 12.09 -15.43 21.94
N GLY A 62 11.24 -16.05 22.77
CA GLY A 62 10.74 -15.43 24.00
C GLY A 62 9.71 -14.33 23.81
N ILE A 63 9.16 -14.19 22.61
CA ILE A 63 8.04 -13.27 22.32
C ILE A 63 6.74 -13.90 22.84
N PRO A 64 5.86 -13.14 23.53
CA PRO A 64 4.55 -13.63 23.91
C PRO A 64 3.75 -14.14 22.71
N ALA A 65 3.09 -15.30 22.86
CA ALA A 65 2.41 -15.98 21.75
C ALA A 65 1.35 -15.11 21.06
N GLU A 66 0.58 -14.30 21.82
CA GLU A 66 -0.43 -13.41 21.25
C GLU A 66 0.21 -12.31 20.35
N VAL A 67 1.44 -11.86 20.66
CA VAL A 67 2.17 -10.89 19.84
C VAL A 67 2.68 -11.54 18.55
N GLN A 68 3.18 -12.78 18.61
CA GLN A 68 3.56 -13.54 17.42
C GLN A 68 2.35 -13.82 16.51
N GLU A 69 1.22 -14.21 17.09
CA GLU A 69 -0.03 -14.43 16.35
C GLU A 69 -0.51 -13.15 15.65
N LEU A 70 -0.43 -12.00 16.34
CA LEU A 70 -0.76 -10.71 15.74
C LEU A 70 0.17 -10.38 14.57
N ALA A 71 1.50 -10.51 14.75
CA ALA A 71 2.48 -10.25 13.69
C ALA A 71 2.23 -11.11 12.45
N ALA A 72 1.96 -12.41 12.65
CA ALA A 72 1.63 -13.31 11.56
C ALA A 72 0.31 -12.95 10.84
N ARG A 73 -0.69 -12.46 11.56
CA ARG A 73 -1.94 -11.97 10.93
C ARG A 73 -1.70 -10.71 10.11
N ILE A 74 -0.91 -9.76 10.62
CA ILE A 74 -0.55 -8.53 9.90
C ILE A 74 0.14 -8.89 8.58
N GLU A 75 1.13 -9.79 8.59
CA GLU A 75 1.82 -10.26 7.39
C GLU A 75 0.83 -10.90 6.39
N ALA A 76 -0.01 -11.83 6.87
CA ALA A 76 -0.97 -12.55 6.04
C ALA A 76 -2.03 -11.63 5.41
N THR A 77 -2.37 -10.52 6.05
CA THR A 77 -3.36 -9.54 5.56
C THR A 77 -2.71 -8.53 4.61
N GLN A 78 -1.58 -7.95 4.98
CA GLN A 78 -0.99 -6.85 4.23
C GLN A 78 -0.24 -7.29 2.95
N GLN A 79 0.29 -8.52 2.89
CA GLN A 79 0.94 -9.01 1.67
C GLN A 79 0.00 -9.10 0.45
N PRO A 80 -1.24 -9.64 0.56
CA PRO A 80 -2.23 -9.56 -0.52
C PRO A 80 -2.59 -8.14 -0.94
N GLU A 81 -2.69 -7.20 0.01
CA GLU A 81 -3.00 -5.79 -0.25
C GLU A 81 -1.89 -5.11 -1.05
N ILE A 82 -0.62 -5.35 -0.72
CA ILE A 82 0.55 -4.92 -1.50
C ILE A 82 0.44 -5.43 -2.94
N ASN A 83 0.13 -6.72 -3.12
CA ASN A 83 0.02 -7.33 -4.43
C ASN A 83 -1.10 -6.69 -5.26
N GLN A 84 -2.24 -6.41 -4.63
CA GLN A 84 -3.39 -5.78 -5.27
C GLN A 84 -3.08 -4.35 -5.70
N MET A 85 -2.50 -3.53 -4.83
CA MET A 85 -2.13 -2.15 -5.14
C MET A 85 -1.05 -2.08 -6.24
N ASN A 86 -0.06 -2.96 -6.22
CA ASN A 86 0.93 -3.06 -7.30
C ASN A 86 0.30 -3.46 -8.64
N ALA A 87 -0.73 -4.31 -8.64
CA ALA A 87 -1.45 -4.66 -9.86
C ALA A 87 -2.20 -3.45 -10.43
N TRP A 88 -2.83 -2.63 -9.59
CA TRP A 88 -3.47 -1.38 -10.00
C TRP A 88 -2.47 -0.37 -10.55
N LEU A 89 -1.35 -0.13 -9.87
CA LEU A 89 -0.31 0.80 -10.34
C LEU A 89 0.20 0.39 -11.73
N LYS A 90 0.39 -0.90 -11.95
CA LYS A 90 0.77 -1.44 -13.27
C LYS A 90 -0.34 -1.24 -14.31
N GLU A 91 -1.59 -1.47 -13.95
CA GLU A 91 -2.74 -1.27 -14.84
C GLU A 91 -2.90 0.20 -15.22
N TRP A 92 -2.68 1.11 -14.27
CA TRP A 92 -2.79 2.56 -14.47
C TRP A 92 -1.57 3.17 -15.17
N ASP A 93 -0.52 2.38 -15.45
CA ASP A 93 0.78 2.83 -15.97
C ASP A 93 1.42 3.92 -15.07
N ALA A 94 1.21 3.77 -13.77
CA ALA A 94 1.67 4.68 -12.74
C ALA A 94 2.98 4.18 -12.11
N PRO A 95 3.89 5.09 -11.68
CA PRO A 95 5.13 4.69 -11.03
C PRO A 95 4.86 3.98 -9.70
N SER A 96 5.44 2.79 -9.53
CA SER A 96 5.53 2.15 -8.21
C SER A 96 6.71 2.75 -7.45
N MET A 97 6.49 3.19 -6.22
CA MET A 97 7.56 3.67 -5.33
C MET A 97 8.35 2.51 -4.68
N ALA A 98 7.97 1.27 -4.92
CA ALA A 98 8.64 0.08 -4.42
C ALA A 98 10.00 -0.13 -5.14
N GLY A 99 11.06 0.53 -4.69
CA GLY A 99 12.42 0.38 -5.23
C GLY A 99 13.29 1.62 -5.21
N GLY A 100 12.82 2.73 -4.73
CA GLY A 100 13.58 3.98 -4.66
C GLY A 100 14.40 4.12 -3.37
N HIS A 101 15.56 3.49 -3.28
CA HIS A 101 16.63 3.93 -2.37
C HIS A 101 17.20 5.26 -2.89
N GLY A 102 16.48 6.32 -2.91
CA GLY A 102 17.01 7.57 -3.45
C GLY A 102 16.13 8.79 -3.27
N GLY A 103 16.38 9.53 -2.21
CA GLY A 103 16.20 10.96 -2.17
C GLY A 103 14.83 11.47 -1.75
N HIS A 104 14.81 12.06 -0.56
CA HIS A 104 13.69 12.77 0.07
C HIS A 104 12.45 11.91 0.37
N SER A 105 12.63 10.97 1.31
CA SER A 105 11.56 10.50 2.15
C SER A 105 10.91 11.73 2.80
N MET A 106 9.83 12.25 2.24
CA MET A 106 8.82 12.81 3.11
C MET A 106 8.47 11.65 4.03
N MET A 107 8.82 11.77 5.32
CA MET A 107 8.51 10.75 6.31
C MET A 107 7.02 10.48 6.19
N MET A 108 6.67 9.34 5.58
CA MET A 108 5.28 8.91 5.53
C MET A 108 4.83 8.76 6.97
N SER A 109 3.65 9.31 7.27
CA SER A 109 3.10 9.29 8.63
C SER A 109 3.14 7.86 9.19
N GLY A 110 3.74 7.68 10.35
CA GLY A 110 3.76 6.42 11.05
C GLY A 110 4.91 5.45 10.73
N MET A 111 5.80 5.76 9.77
CA MET A 111 6.95 4.88 9.51
C MET A 111 7.91 4.85 10.68
N MET A 112 8.36 3.65 11.06
CA MET A 112 9.41 3.45 12.05
C MET A 112 10.72 4.05 11.54
N SER A 113 11.43 4.79 12.39
CA SER A 113 12.75 5.32 12.03
C SER A 113 13.78 4.19 11.94
N GLU A 114 14.87 4.42 11.19
CA GLU A 114 15.99 3.47 11.12
C GLU A 114 16.55 3.16 12.53
N THR A 115 16.61 4.17 13.40
CA THR A 115 17.08 3.99 14.79
C THR A 115 16.11 3.11 15.59
N ASP A 116 14.81 3.28 15.44
CA ASP A 116 13.80 2.48 16.16
C ASP A 116 13.76 1.04 15.61
N MET A 117 13.93 0.86 14.29
CA MET A 117 14.05 -0.47 13.69
C MET A 117 15.30 -1.20 14.22
N MET A 118 16.45 -0.55 14.29
CA MET A 118 17.65 -1.13 14.89
C MET A 118 17.44 -1.48 16.37
N ALA A 119 16.72 -0.64 17.13
CA ALA A 119 16.38 -0.95 18.51
C ALA A 119 15.47 -2.19 18.63
N LEU A 120 14.50 -2.35 17.71
CA LEU A 120 13.66 -3.54 17.63
C LEU A 120 14.48 -4.79 17.26
N GLU A 121 15.42 -4.67 16.33
CA GLU A 121 16.32 -5.77 15.92
C GLU A 121 17.22 -6.23 17.05
N ASP A 122 17.74 -5.31 17.87
CA ASP A 122 18.64 -5.62 19.00
C ASP A 122 17.89 -6.16 20.22
N ALA A 123 16.64 -5.75 20.45
CA ALA A 123 15.84 -6.15 21.60
C ALA A 123 15.45 -7.65 21.57
N GLN A 124 15.17 -8.24 22.74
CA GLN A 124 14.77 -9.64 22.88
C GLN A 124 13.54 -9.78 23.79
N GLY A 125 12.79 -10.87 23.62
CA GLY A 125 11.69 -11.25 24.51
C GLY A 125 10.62 -10.15 24.63
N VAL A 126 10.22 -9.87 25.88
CA VAL A 126 9.16 -8.89 26.18
C VAL A 126 9.53 -7.47 25.72
N GLU A 127 10.81 -7.08 25.78
CA GLU A 127 11.22 -5.76 25.30
C GLU A 127 11.06 -5.60 23.79
N ALA A 128 11.40 -6.63 23.01
CA ALA A 128 11.16 -6.62 21.57
C ALA A 128 9.65 -6.57 21.25
N ALA A 129 8.83 -7.32 22.01
CA ALA A 129 7.38 -7.29 21.87
C ALA A 129 6.83 -5.88 22.14
N ARG A 130 7.33 -5.19 23.18
CA ARG A 130 6.93 -3.82 23.51
C ARG A 130 7.27 -2.84 22.39
N LEU A 131 8.49 -2.84 21.88
CA LEU A 131 8.93 -1.96 20.79
C LEU A 131 8.15 -2.21 19.51
N PHE A 132 7.88 -3.49 19.19
CA PHE A 132 7.05 -3.86 18.05
C PHE A 132 5.64 -3.29 18.17
N LEU A 133 4.98 -3.49 19.32
CA LEU A 133 3.60 -3.02 19.52
C LEU A 133 3.52 -1.49 19.50
N GLU A 134 4.45 -0.79 20.16
CA GLU A 134 4.51 0.68 20.15
C GLU A 134 4.71 1.22 18.73
N GLY A 135 5.67 0.68 17.99
CA GLY A 135 5.96 1.06 16.63
C GLY A 135 4.80 0.75 15.67
N MET A 136 4.20 -0.43 15.78
CA MET A 136 3.11 -0.85 14.92
C MET A 136 1.81 -0.06 15.17
N ILE A 137 1.54 0.38 16.40
CA ILE A 137 0.43 1.29 16.71
C ILE A 137 0.60 2.62 15.94
N VAL A 138 1.79 3.20 15.97
CA VAL A 138 2.08 4.46 15.27
C VAL A 138 1.96 4.26 13.75
N HIS A 139 2.49 3.14 13.27
CA HIS A 139 2.43 2.75 11.86
C HIS A 139 0.98 2.60 11.38
N HIS A 140 0.14 1.87 12.09
CA HIS A 140 -1.27 1.67 11.74
C HIS A 140 -2.06 2.99 11.76
N LYS A 141 -1.80 3.88 12.72
CA LYS A 141 -2.40 5.22 12.72
C LYS A 141 -2.08 6.00 11.44
N GLY A 142 -0.83 5.93 10.96
CA GLY A 142 -0.43 6.52 9.69
C GLY A 142 -1.16 5.94 8.48
N ALA A 143 -1.33 4.62 8.42
CA ALA A 143 -2.10 3.95 7.36
C ALA A 143 -3.58 4.36 7.35
N VAL A 144 -4.21 4.46 8.53
CA VAL A 144 -5.59 4.93 8.68
C VAL A 144 -5.75 6.35 8.14
N GLU A 145 -4.81 7.26 8.44
CA GLU A 145 -4.82 8.63 7.90
C GLU A 145 -4.71 8.63 6.36
N MET A 146 -3.79 7.86 5.78
CA MET A 146 -3.65 7.75 4.32
C MET A 146 -4.88 7.14 3.66
N ALA A 147 -5.45 6.09 4.25
CA ALA A 147 -6.65 5.44 3.76
C ALA A 147 -7.88 6.37 3.83
N GLN A 148 -7.97 7.23 4.85
CA GLN A 148 -9.07 8.21 4.95
C GLN A 148 -9.02 9.23 3.81
N VAL A 149 -7.83 9.67 3.37
CA VAL A 149 -7.67 10.56 2.21
C VAL A 149 -8.22 9.91 0.93
N GLU A 150 -8.01 8.61 0.77
CA GLU A 150 -8.55 7.83 -0.35
C GLU A 150 -10.07 7.74 -0.27
N VAL A 151 -10.62 7.40 0.89
CA VAL A 151 -12.08 7.34 1.12
C VAL A 151 -12.78 8.65 0.80
N ASP A 152 -12.13 9.80 1.11
CA ASP A 152 -12.70 11.13 0.94
C ASP A 152 -12.62 11.65 -0.50
N GLY A 153 -11.80 11.05 -1.36
CA GLY A 153 -11.64 11.62 -2.70
C GLY A 153 -11.08 10.70 -3.77
N GLY A 154 -10.90 9.42 -3.48
CA GLY A 154 -10.61 8.39 -4.47
C GLY A 154 -11.79 8.18 -5.41
N LYS A 155 -11.51 7.72 -6.61
CA LYS A 155 -12.50 7.51 -7.67
C LYS A 155 -12.64 6.04 -8.06
N TYR A 156 -11.55 5.27 -7.94
CA TYR A 156 -11.54 3.85 -8.27
C TYR A 156 -12.25 3.04 -7.17
N PRO A 157 -13.41 2.42 -7.46
CA PRO A 157 -14.25 1.82 -6.42
C PRO A 157 -13.54 0.76 -5.59
N GLU A 158 -12.65 -0.02 -6.21
CA GLU A 158 -11.89 -1.07 -5.55
C GLU A 158 -10.82 -0.50 -4.60
N ALA A 159 -10.17 0.62 -4.95
CA ALA A 159 -9.20 1.30 -4.08
C ALA A 159 -9.91 1.94 -2.88
N VAL A 160 -11.05 2.59 -3.11
CA VAL A 160 -11.89 3.14 -2.02
C VAL A 160 -12.40 2.03 -1.11
N ALA A 161 -12.79 0.87 -1.66
CA ALA A 161 -13.23 -0.28 -0.86
C ALA A 161 -12.08 -0.84 -0.02
N LEU A 162 -10.88 -0.99 -0.59
CA LEU A 162 -9.69 -1.42 0.13
C LEU A 162 -9.32 -0.42 1.25
N ALA A 163 -9.35 0.88 0.96
CA ALA A 163 -9.06 1.91 1.96
C ALA A 163 -10.02 1.84 3.16
N ARG A 164 -11.31 1.58 2.94
CA ARG A 164 -12.29 1.34 4.02
C ARG A 164 -11.98 0.09 4.83
N ALA A 165 -11.59 -0.99 4.17
CA ALA A 165 -11.21 -2.24 4.83
C ALA A 165 -9.94 -2.05 5.68
N ILE A 166 -8.93 -1.32 5.19
CA ILE A 166 -7.72 -0.98 5.94
C ILE A 166 -8.08 -0.16 7.19
N ILE A 167 -8.94 0.85 7.09
CA ILE A 167 -9.37 1.65 8.25
C ILE A 167 -10.02 0.76 9.31
N GLU A 168 -10.97 -0.09 8.91
CA GLU A 168 -11.69 -0.98 9.82
C GLU A 168 -10.72 -1.96 10.49
N GLN A 169 -9.96 -2.70 9.70
CA GLN A 169 -9.02 -3.73 10.18
C GLN A 169 -7.96 -3.14 11.10
N GLN A 170 -7.28 -2.08 10.66
CA GLN A 170 -6.17 -1.53 11.43
C GLN A 170 -6.63 -0.77 12.68
N THR A 171 -7.85 -0.26 12.72
CA THR A 171 -8.44 0.28 13.96
C THR A 171 -8.65 -0.83 15.00
N ILE A 172 -9.10 -2.01 14.58
CA ILE A 172 -9.25 -3.18 15.47
C ILE A 172 -7.87 -3.66 15.97
N GLU A 173 -6.89 -3.72 15.08
CA GLU A 173 -5.53 -4.13 15.43
C GLU A 173 -4.84 -3.14 16.39
N ILE A 174 -5.06 -1.82 16.24
CA ILE A 174 -4.58 -0.81 17.19
C ILE A 174 -5.14 -1.10 18.59
N ALA A 175 -6.44 -1.34 18.73
CA ALA A 175 -7.05 -1.64 20.03
C ALA A 175 -6.51 -2.95 20.63
N GLU A 176 -6.27 -3.97 19.81
CA GLU A 176 -5.63 -5.21 20.23
C GLU A 176 -4.20 -4.98 20.71
N MET A 177 -3.40 -4.21 19.97
CA MET A 177 -2.02 -3.87 20.34
C MET A 177 -1.94 -3.07 21.64
N GLU A 178 -2.83 -2.09 21.83
CA GLU A 178 -2.91 -1.31 23.08
C GLU A 178 -3.27 -2.22 24.28
N ARG A 179 -4.17 -3.19 24.09
CA ARG A 179 -4.49 -4.19 25.10
C ARG A 179 -3.30 -5.11 25.41
N LEU A 180 -2.60 -5.59 24.39
CA LEU A 180 -1.43 -6.45 24.57
C LEU A 180 -0.32 -5.69 25.30
N LEU A 181 -0.04 -4.47 24.89
CA LEU A 181 0.98 -3.61 25.49
C LEU A 181 0.72 -3.35 26.99
N ALA A 182 -0.56 -3.20 27.38
CA ALA A 182 -0.94 -3.01 28.78
C ALA A 182 -0.77 -4.26 29.65
N ASN A 183 -0.59 -5.44 29.04
CA ASN A 183 -0.45 -6.73 29.73
C ASN A 183 1.00 -7.29 29.68
N LEU A 184 1.95 -6.62 29.04
CA LEU A 184 3.37 -6.95 29.05
C LEU A 184 4.02 -6.55 30.37
#